data_70d74d7dd62a8fc1989c31aeb0386e24
#
_entry.id   70d74d7dd62a8fc1989c31aeb0386e24
#
_cell.length_a   1.000
_cell.length_b   1.000
_cell.length_c   1.000
_cell.angle_alpha   90.00
_cell.angle_beta   90.00
_cell.angle_gamma   90.00
#
_symmetry.space_group_name_H-M   'P 1'
#
loop_
_entity.id
_entity.type
_entity.pdbx_description
1 polymer ?
#
loop_
_entity_poly.entity_id
_entity_poly.type
_entity_poly.pdbx_seq_one_letter_code
_entity_poly.pdbx_strand_id
1 'polypeptide(L)'
;IYDTYIDEEQLQACDKKICEIANKLTPKPYTSREFIAKIGEYLKKNSKKKESLIELAYEKNIPIFCPAFTDSSAGFGLVMHQEENPDKHITIDTIREFRELTEIKIKSKSSGLFMIGGGVPKNFIQDTVICAELIQKEVEMHKYAIQITVADSRDGACSSSTLKEASSWGKVDITKEQMVFAEATSVLPLIVSDAYHNGNWKNRPRREFSKIF
;
A
#
# COMPACT_ATOMS: atom_id res chain seq x y z
N ILE A 1 18.22 -8.14 10.81
CA ILE A 1 17.58 -8.68 12.02
C ILE A 1 18.65 -9.40 12.81
N TYR A 2 18.72 -9.19 14.10
CA TYR A 2 19.90 -9.53 14.90
C TYR A 2 20.26 -11.04 14.92
N ASP A 3 19.33 -11.92 14.64
CA ASP A 3 19.50 -13.37 14.58
C ASP A 3 19.23 -13.99 13.20
N THR A 4 18.96 -13.14 12.21
CA THR A 4 18.67 -13.59 10.85
C THR A 4 19.60 -12.87 9.87
N TYR A 5 20.44 -13.63 9.18
CA TYR A 5 21.36 -13.09 8.19
C TYR A 5 20.65 -12.85 6.86
N ILE A 6 21.01 -11.75 6.22
CA ILE A 6 20.58 -11.40 4.87
C ILE A 6 21.79 -11.57 3.96
N ASP A 7 21.57 -12.24 2.85
CA ASP A 7 22.56 -12.36 1.78
C ASP A 7 22.55 -11.06 0.96
N GLU A 8 23.58 -10.25 1.10
CA GLU A 8 23.70 -8.96 0.44
C GLU A 8 23.79 -9.08 -1.09
N GLU A 9 24.41 -10.14 -1.62
CA GLU A 9 24.48 -10.37 -3.06
C GLU A 9 23.09 -10.68 -3.64
N GLN A 10 22.29 -11.45 -2.93
CA GLN A 10 20.90 -11.73 -3.32
C GLN A 10 20.03 -10.48 -3.23
N LEU A 11 20.24 -9.62 -2.23
CA LEU A 11 19.53 -8.36 -2.11
C LEU A 11 19.84 -7.44 -3.29
N GLN A 12 21.12 -7.27 -3.64
CA GLN A 12 21.54 -6.52 -4.82
C GLN A 12 21.00 -7.12 -6.13
N ALA A 13 20.91 -8.46 -6.22
CA ALA A 13 20.30 -9.12 -7.36
C ALA A 13 18.81 -8.78 -7.51
N CYS A 14 18.09 -8.57 -6.40
CA CYS A 14 16.72 -8.07 -6.44
C CYS A 14 16.64 -6.63 -7.00
N ASP A 15 17.51 -5.73 -6.55
CA ASP A 15 17.56 -4.35 -7.05
C ASP A 15 17.86 -4.31 -8.55
N LYS A 16 18.84 -5.10 -9.00
CA LYS A 16 19.14 -5.28 -10.43
C LYS A 16 17.93 -5.81 -11.21
N LYS A 17 17.16 -6.72 -10.62
CA LYS A 17 15.96 -7.25 -11.25
C LYS A 17 14.86 -6.19 -11.41
N ILE A 18 14.71 -5.28 -10.46
CA ILE A 18 13.80 -4.13 -10.59
C ILE A 18 14.26 -3.22 -11.74
N CYS A 19 15.55 -2.94 -11.85
CA CYS A 19 16.13 -2.21 -12.98
C CYS A 19 15.80 -2.88 -14.33
N GLU A 20 16.03 -4.19 -14.44
CA GLU A 20 15.73 -4.95 -15.66
C GLU A 20 14.21 -4.92 -16.04
N ILE A 21 13.33 -4.91 -15.05
CA ILE A 21 11.88 -4.77 -15.30
C ILE A 21 11.60 -3.38 -15.85
N ALA A 22 12.17 -2.34 -15.23
CA ALA A 22 12.00 -0.94 -15.67
C ALA A 22 12.55 -0.73 -17.10
N ASN A 23 13.70 -1.31 -17.44
CA ASN A 23 14.33 -1.23 -18.75
C ASN A 23 13.46 -1.79 -19.90
N LYS A 24 12.50 -2.66 -19.59
CA LYS A 24 11.56 -3.24 -20.58
C LYS A 24 10.29 -2.43 -20.76
N LEU A 25 10.08 -1.38 -19.95
CA LEU A 25 8.90 -0.56 -20.01
C LEU A 25 9.08 0.63 -20.96
N THR A 26 7.97 1.11 -21.51
CA THR A 26 7.97 2.34 -22.29
C THR A 26 8.32 3.53 -21.39
N PRO A 27 9.29 4.38 -21.74
CA PRO A 27 9.62 5.57 -20.99
C PRO A 27 8.44 6.53 -20.87
N LYS A 28 7.89 6.63 -19.67
CA LYS A 28 6.81 7.57 -19.30
C LYS A 28 6.65 7.59 -17.77
N PRO A 29 5.89 8.55 -17.21
CA PRO A 29 5.48 8.48 -15.81
C PRO A 29 4.58 7.27 -15.54
N TYR A 30 4.88 6.52 -14.48
CA TYR A 30 4.06 5.45 -13.91
C TYR A 30 3.69 5.80 -12.48
N THR A 31 2.53 5.37 -12.01
CA THR A 31 2.29 5.34 -10.56
C THR A 31 3.00 4.13 -9.94
N SER A 32 3.25 4.14 -8.64
CA SER A 32 3.81 2.95 -7.98
C SER A 32 2.88 1.75 -8.16
N ARG A 33 1.57 1.95 -8.15
CA ARG A 33 0.56 0.92 -8.44
C ARG A 33 0.80 0.26 -9.81
N GLU A 34 0.99 1.06 -10.86
CA GLU A 34 1.26 0.53 -12.21
C GLU A 34 2.58 -0.24 -12.26
N PHE A 35 3.61 0.30 -11.62
CA PHE A 35 4.93 -0.33 -11.62
C PHE A 35 4.93 -1.62 -10.79
N ILE A 36 4.31 -1.63 -9.61
CA ILE A 36 4.15 -2.84 -8.78
C ILE A 36 3.35 -3.92 -9.51
N ALA A 37 2.34 -3.53 -10.30
CA ALA A 37 1.63 -4.49 -11.16
C ALA A 37 2.55 -5.11 -12.23
N LYS A 38 3.53 -4.38 -12.76
CA LYS A 38 4.56 -4.93 -13.66
C LYS A 38 5.51 -5.91 -12.95
N ILE A 39 5.85 -5.62 -11.70
CA ILE A 39 6.58 -6.58 -10.86
C ILE A 39 5.74 -7.85 -10.64
N GLY A 40 4.45 -7.71 -10.34
CA GLY A 40 3.52 -8.83 -10.18
C GLY A 40 3.39 -9.69 -11.44
N GLU A 41 3.30 -9.04 -12.61
CA GLU A 41 3.29 -9.71 -13.92
C GLU A 41 4.59 -10.52 -14.14
N TYR A 42 5.73 -9.94 -13.79
CA TYR A 42 7.01 -10.60 -13.86
C TYR A 42 7.08 -11.82 -12.94
N LEU A 43 6.66 -11.67 -11.67
CA LEU A 43 6.67 -12.75 -10.67
C LEU A 43 5.77 -13.90 -11.07
N LYS A 44 4.58 -13.63 -11.59
CA LYS A 44 3.68 -14.67 -12.11
C LYS A 44 4.35 -15.58 -13.14
N LYS A 45 5.17 -15.03 -14.02
CA LYS A 45 5.86 -15.76 -15.08
C LYS A 45 7.14 -16.47 -14.61
N ASN A 46 7.88 -15.86 -13.68
CA ASN A 46 9.28 -16.20 -13.40
C ASN A 46 9.55 -16.67 -11.97
N SER A 47 8.62 -16.46 -11.03
CA SER A 47 8.84 -16.84 -9.64
C SER A 47 8.93 -18.34 -9.46
N LYS A 48 9.96 -18.81 -8.76
CA LYS A 48 10.12 -20.20 -8.35
C LYS A 48 9.16 -20.58 -7.21
N LYS A 49 8.94 -19.66 -6.28
CA LYS A 49 8.01 -19.79 -5.15
C LYS A 49 6.78 -18.94 -5.44
N LYS A 50 5.64 -19.58 -5.57
CA LYS A 50 4.36 -18.94 -5.88
C LYS A 50 3.70 -18.32 -4.65
N GLU A 51 2.66 -17.53 -4.90
CA GLU A 51 1.81 -16.93 -3.86
C GLU A 51 2.48 -15.83 -3.04
N SER A 52 3.41 -15.08 -3.64
CA SER A 52 3.86 -13.84 -3.02
C SER A 52 2.73 -12.80 -3.00
N LEU A 53 2.76 -11.88 -2.03
CA LEU A 53 1.76 -10.83 -1.89
C LEU A 53 1.58 -10.01 -3.17
N ILE A 54 2.67 -9.64 -3.85
CA ILE A 54 2.64 -8.85 -5.09
C ILE A 54 2.07 -9.67 -6.26
N GLU A 55 2.46 -10.95 -6.39
CA GLU A 55 1.93 -11.86 -7.41
C GLU A 55 0.43 -12.05 -7.25
N LEU A 56 -0.03 -12.36 -6.03
CA LEU A 56 -1.45 -12.55 -5.72
C LEU A 56 -2.27 -11.27 -5.93
N ALA A 57 -1.75 -10.12 -5.53
CA ALA A 57 -2.41 -8.84 -5.76
C ALA A 57 -2.60 -8.56 -7.25
N TYR A 58 -1.57 -8.83 -8.07
CA TYR A 58 -1.66 -8.75 -9.52
C TYR A 58 -2.74 -9.68 -10.09
N GLU A 59 -2.74 -10.95 -9.72
CA GLU A 59 -3.72 -11.94 -10.18
C GLU A 59 -5.16 -11.63 -9.74
N LYS A 60 -5.32 -11.05 -8.58
CA LYS A 60 -6.61 -10.72 -7.98
C LYS A 60 -7.12 -9.31 -8.35
N ASN A 61 -6.37 -8.55 -9.15
CA ASN A 61 -6.67 -7.14 -9.47
C ASN A 61 -6.83 -6.27 -8.23
N ILE A 62 -5.96 -6.48 -7.23
CA ILE A 62 -5.88 -5.67 -6.00
C ILE A 62 -4.75 -4.66 -6.19
N PRO A 63 -5.02 -3.36 -6.21
CA PRO A 63 -3.97 -2.35 -6.35
C PRO A 63 -3.11 -2.26 -5.08
N ILE A 64 -1.81 -2.14 -5.27
CA ILE A 64 -0.85 -1.81 -4.21
C ILE A 64 -0.29 -0.44 -4.50
N PHE A 65 -0.35 0.45 -3.53
CA PHE A 65 0.19 1.81 -3.57
C PHE A 65 1.37 1.93 -2.60
N CYS A 66 2.43 2.61 -3.01
CA CYS A 66 3.62 2.83 -2.21
C CYS A 66 4.02 4.32 -2.25
N PRO A 67 3.49 5.15 -1.33
CA PRO A 67 3.63 6.61 -1.41
C PRO A 67 5.08 7.11 -1.21
N ALA A 68 5.93 6.33 -0.55
CA ALA A 68 7.36 6.63 -0.38
C ALA A 68 8.24 5.65 -1.18
N PHE A 69 7.93 5.47 -2.45
CA PHE A 69 8.51 4.44 -3.32
C PHE A 69 10.03 4.53 -3.43
N THR A 70 10.59 5.73 -3.40
CA THR A 70 12.04 5.94 -3.50
C THR A 70 12.81 5.45 -2.26
N ASP A 71 12.16 5.38 -1.10
CA ASP A 71 12.74 4.85 0.14
C ASP A 71 12.55 3.34 0.23
N SER A 72 13.05 2.61 -0.78
CA SER A 72 12.93 1.15 -0.89
C SER A 72 13.98 0.58 -1.84
N SER A 73 14.22 -0.74 -1.77
CA SER A 73 15.04 -1.47 -2.76
C SER A 73 14.55 -1.27 -4.19
N ALA A 74 13.24 -1.17 -4.42
CA ALA A 74 12.70 -0.85 -5.73
C ALA A 74 13.12 0.55 -6.20
N GLY A 75 13.25 1.52 -5.28
CA GLY A 75 13.81 2.84 -5.56
C GLY A 75 15.26 2.75 -6.04
N PHE A 76 16.10 1.94 -5.42
CA PHE A 76 17.48 1.72 -5.87
C PHE A 76 17.53 1.14 -7.27
N GLY A 77 16.68 0.18 -7.59
CA GLY A 77 16.57 -0.37 -8.94
C GLY A 77 16.16 0.67 -9.97
N LEU A 78 15.33 1.64 -9.62
CA LEU A 78 14.95 2.75 -10.50
C LEU A 78 16.08 3.78 -10.67
N VAL A 79 16.90 4.03 -9.64
CA VAL A 79 18.10 4.87 -9.77
C VAL A 79 19.06 4.25 -10.79
N MET A 80 19.30 2.93 -10.68
CA MET A 80 20.13 2.20 -11.66
C MET A 80 19.54 2.32 -13.07
N HIS A 81 18.22 2.16 -13.22
CA HIS A 81 17.53 2.30 -14.50
C HIS A 81 17.74 3.69 -15.12
N GLN A 82 17.66 4.76 -14.34
CA GLN A 82 17.84 6.13 -14.84
C GLN A 82 19.31 6.41 -15.20
N GLU A 83 20.26 5.86 -14.45
CA GLU A 83 21.69 5.97 -14.77
C GLU A 83 22.01 5.27 -16.09
N GLU A 84 21.43 4.09 -16.34
CA GLU A 84 21.59 3.35 -17.60
C GLU A 84 20.86 4.02 -18.78
N ASN A 85 19.82 4.83 -18.52
CA ASN A 85 18.95 5.42 -19.53
C ASN A 85 18.72 6.92 -19.25
N PRO A 86 19.75 7.77 -19.29
CA PRO A 86 19.66 9.17 -18.85
C PRO A 86 18.63 10.01 -19.63
N ASP A 87 18.46 9.77 -20.92
CA ASP A 87 17.58 10.55 -21.79
C ASP A 87 16.15 10.00 -21.86
N LYS A 88 15.97 8.70 -21.64
CA LYS A 88 14.67 8.03 -21.83
C LYS A 88 14.44 6.97 -20.77
N HIS A 89 13.82 7.35 -19.68
CA HIS A 89 13.55 6.46 -18.53
C HIS A 89 12.10 6.57 -18.05
N ILE A 90 11.71 5.67 -17.17
CA ILE A 90 10.46 5.80 -16.42
C ILE A 90 10.65 6.68 -15.18
N THR A 91 9.57 7.32 -14.75
CA THR A 91 9.49 8.05 -13.49
C THR A 91 8.30 7.57 -12.68
N ILE A 92 8.31 7.83 -11.36
CA ILE A 92 7.14 7.55 -10.51
C ILE A 92 6.38 8.85 -10.26
N ASP A 93 5.12 8.87 -10.70
CA ASP A 93 4.19 9.99 -10.54
C ASP A 93 3.36 9.79 -9.26
N THR A 94 3.89 10.29 -8.16
CA THR A 94 3.27 10.17 -6.83
C THR A 94 2.00 11.02 -6.70
N ILE A 95 1.87 12.10 -7.45
CA ILE A 95 0.66 12.93 -7.44
C ILE A 95 -0.50 12.22 -8.13
N ARG A 96 -0.25 11.64 -9.29
CA ARG A 96 -1.26 10.81 -9.96
C ARG A 96 -1.65 9.60 -9.12
N GLU A 97 -0.70 9.01 -8.41
CA GLU A 97 -0.94 7.91 -7.47
C GLU A 97 -1.93 8.30 -6.38
N PHE A 98 -1.76 9.47 -5.75
CA PHE A 98 -2.68 9.93 -4.73
C PHE A 98 -4.09 10.21 -5.30
N ARG A 99 -4.16 10.72 -6.52
CA ARG A 99 -5.43 10.85 -7.25
C ARG A 99 -6.11 9.51 -7.48
N GLU A 100 -5.37 8.50 -7.90
CA GLU A 100 -5.90 7.15 -8.12
C GLU A 100 -6.43 6.53 -6.82
N LEU A 101 -5.71 6.66 -5.70
CA LEU A 101 -6.19 6.19 -4.42
C LEU A 101 -7.45 6.94 -3.96
N THR A 102 -7.50 8.25 -4.17
CA THR A 102 -8.70 9.08 -3.91
C THR A 102 -9.88 8.64 -4.77
N GLU A 103 -9.66 8.25 -6.01
CA GLU A 103 -10.73 7.75 -6.89
C GLU A 103 -11.35 6.45 -6.36
N ILE A 104 -10.56 5.56 -5.73
CA ILE A 104 -11.09 4.38 -5.04
C ILE A 104 -12.01 4.82 -3.90
N LYS A 105 -11.62 5.82 -3.13
CA LYS A 105 -12.45 6.37 -2.05
C LYS A 105 -13.76 6.93 -2.58
N ILE A 106 -13.72 7.74 -3.64
CA ILE A 106 -14.90 8.35 -4.28
C ILE A 106 -15.88 7.28 -4.79
N LYS A 107 -15.37 6.22 -5.40
CA LYS A 107 -16.21 5.12 -5.93
C LYS A 107 -16.70 4.16 -4.83
N SER A 108 -16.20 4.28 -3.61
CA SER A 108 -16.58 3.42 -2.49
C SER A 108 -17.74 4.03 -1.72
N LYS A 109 -18.89 3.37 -1.66
CA LYS A 109 -20.05 3.80 -0.86
C LYS A 109 -19.72 3.86 0.64
N SER A 110 -18.91 2.92 1.12
CA SER A 110 -18.45 2.84 2.50
C SER A 110 -17.06 2.20 2.51
N SER A 111 -16.19 2.67 3.37
CA SER A 111 -14.82 2.21 3.48
C SER A 111 -14.42 1.97 4.93
N GLY A 112 -13.51 1.04 5.13
CA GLY A 112 -12.85 0.78 6.40
C GLY A 112 -11.35 0.69 6.21
N LEU A 113 -10.60 1.01 7.26
CA LEU A 113 -9.16 0.96 7.31
C LEU A 113 -8.71 -0.16 8.26
N PHE A 114 -7.76 -0.96 7.80
CA PHE A 114 -7.05 -1.91 8.62
C PHE A 114 -5.56 -1.60 8.50
N MET A 115 -5.00 -0.99 9.53
CA MET A 115 -3.64 -0.45 9.53
C MET A 115 -2.73 -1.29 10.42
N ILE A 116 -1.58 -1.67 9.88
CA ILE A 116 -0.51 -2.39 10.58
C ILE A 116 0.68 -1.46 10.63
N GLY A 117 1.04 -1.00 11.82
CA GLY A 117 1.99 0.09 12.01
C GLY A 117 1.36 1.46 11.79
N GLY A 118 2.10 2.38 11.20
CA GLY A 118 1.67 3.77 10.96
C GLY A 118 2.55 4.45 9.90
N GLY A 119 2.82 5.74 10.05
CA GLY A 119 3.68 6.51 9.16
C GLY A 119 2.98 7.00 7.88
N VAL A 120 3.75 7.20 6.82
CA VAL A 120 3.27 7.78 5.55
C VAL A 120 2.09 7.01 4.95
N PRO A 121 2.07 5.68 4.86
CA PRO A 121 0.93 4.96 4.29
C PRO A 121 -0.38 5.17 5.06
N LYS A 122 -0.31 5.32 6.39
CA LYS A 122 -1.46 5.64 7.22
C LYS A 122 -2.07 6.98 6.84
N ASN A 123 -1.27 8.04 6.78
CA ASN A 123 -1.75 9.36 6.39
C ASN A 123 -2.27 9.36 4.96
N PHE A 124 -1.52 8.75 4.06
CA PHE A 124 -1.87 8.64 2.64
C PHE A 124 -3.27 8.08 2.42
N ILE A 125 -3.63 7.00 3.10
CA ILE A 125 -4.97 6.41 2.96
C ILE A 125 -6.06 7.23 3.66
N GLN A 126 -5.77 7.81 4.81
CA GLN A 126 -6.72 8.63 5.57
C GLN A 126 -7.04 9.94 4.86
N ASP A 127 -6.04 10.55 4.24
CA ASP A 127 -6.16 11.85 3.57
C ASP A 127 -6.94 11.80 2.25
N THR A 128 -7.31 10.61 1.79
CA THR A 128 -8.19 10.45 0.62
C THR A 128 -9.57 11.10 0.81
N VAL A 129 -10.06 11.22 2.05
CA VAL A 129 -11.31 11.94 2.35
C VAL A 129 -11.12 13.42 2.09
N ILE A 130 -10.08 14.03 2.67
CA ILE A 130 -9.77 15.45 2.51
C ILE A 130 -9.45 15.77 1.05
N CYS A 131 -8.69 14.91 0.37
CA CYS A 131 -8.38 15.09 -1.05
C CYS A 131 -9.65 15.07 -1.92
N ALA A 132 -10.60 14.18 -1.62
CA ALA A 132 -11.89 14.13 -2.33
C ALA A 132 -12.67 15.44 -2.15
N GLU A 133 -12.75 15.96 -0.92
CA GLU A 133 -13.41 17.25 -0.63
C GLU A 133 -12.77 18.42 -1.39
N LEU A 134 -11.44 18.49 -1.41
CA LEU A 134 -10.70 19.54 -2.11
C LEU A 134 -10.97 19.54 -3.62
N ILE A 135 -11.22 18.38 -4.21
CA ILE A 135 -11.64 18.26 -5.62
C ILE A 135 -13.16 18.26 -5.82
N GLN A 136 -13.89 18.75 -4.81
CA GLN A 136 -15.33 18.93 -4.82
C GLN A 136 -16.14 17.62 -5.03
N LYS A 137 -15.68 16.54 -4.44
CA LYS A 137 -16.38 15.25 -4.38
C LYS A 137 -16.82 14.97 -2.96
N GLU A 138 -18.11 14.84 -2.75
CA GLU A 138 -18.66 14.44 -1.46
C GLU A 138 -18.39 12.96 -1.20
N VAL A 139 -17.77 12.65 -0.07
CA VAL A 139 -17.50 11.27 0.39
C VAL A 139 -17.75 11.18 1.89
N GLU A 140 -18.21 10.03 2.35
CA GLU A 140 -18.28 9.75 3.78
C GLU A 140 -16.88 9.52 4.37
N MET A 141 -16.67 9.81 5.64
CA MET A 141 -15.50 9.40 6.41
C MET A 141 -15.28 7.88 6.30
N HIS A 142 -14.09 7.41 6.65
CA HIS A 142 -13.89 5.97 6.82
C HIS A 142 -14.70 5.47 8.01
N LYS A 143 -15.67 4.61 7.73
CA LYS A 143 -16.67 4.15 8.71
C LYS A 143 -16.09 3.24 9.78
N TYR A 144 -15.06 2.48 9.45
CA TYR A 144 -14.38 1.56 10.35
C TYR A 144 -12.87 1.82 10.29
N ALA A 145 -12.21 1.76 11.43
CA ALA A 145 -10.76 1.84 11.47
C ALA A 145 -10.19 0.98 12.61
N ILE A 146 -9.20 0.15 12.27
CA ILE A 146 -8.41 -0.60 13.23
C ILE A 146 -6.95 -0.28 12.94
N GLN A 147 -6.18 0.04 13.97
CA GLN A 147 -4.73 0.21 13.88
C GLN A 147 -4.05 -0.68 14.90
N ILE A 148 -3.15 -1.54 14.44
CA ILE A 148 -2.28 -2.37 15.28
C ILE A 148 -0.90 -1.72 15.26
N THR A 149 -0.36 -1.34 16.40
CA THR A 149 0.96 -0.71 16.51
C THR A 149 1.56 -0.92 17.88
N VAL A 150 2.88 -0.99 17.96
CA VAL A 150 3.64 -0.92 19.21
C VAL A 150 4.03 0.51 19.57
N ALA A 151 3.83 1.46 18.66
CA ALA A 151 4.21 2.85 18.85
C ALA A 151 3.27 3.57 19.81
N ASP A 152 3.85 4.39 20.69
CA ASP A 152 3.09 5.34 21.50
C ASP A 152 2.50 6.44 20.60
N SER A 153 1.43 7.09 21.05
CA SER A 153 0.75 8.17 20.29
C SER A 153 1.65 9.36 19.98
N ARG A 154 2.72 9.54 20.76
CA ARG A 154 3.73 10.60 20.55
C ARG A 154 4.82 10.21 19.56
N ASP A 155 4.88 8.95 19.16
CA ASP A 155 5.90 8.42 18.27
C ASP A 155 5.61 8.79 16.82
N GLY A 156 6.64 9.19 16.07
CA GLY A 156 6.54 9.44 14.63
C GLY A 156 6.06 8.24 13.82
N ALA A 157 6.26 7.01 14.31
CA ALA A 157 5.70 5.80 13.71
C ALA A 157 4.17 5.74 13.78
N CYS A 158 3.53 6.44 14.71
CA CYS A 158 2.09 6.72 14.72
C CYS A 158 1.71 7.94 13.88
N SER A 159 2.65 8.59 13.22
CA SER A 159 2.50 9.90 12.58
C SER A 159 2.01 10.97 13.56
N SER A 160 2.37 10.84 14.83
CA SER A 160 1.91 11.69 15.95
C SER A 160 0.39 11.85 15.99
N SER A 161 -0.37 10.87 15.51
CA SER A 161 -1.82 10.94 15.37
C SER A 161 -2.47 9.61 15.76
N THR A 162 -3.45 9.68 16.65
CA THR A 162 -4.34 8.57 16.98
C THR A 162 -5.53 8.52 16.03
N LEU A 163 -6.31 7.44 16.06
CA LEU A 163 -7.58 7.38 15.33
C LEU A 163 -8.59 8.42 15.83
N LYS A 164 -8.57 8.76 17.12
CA LYS A 164 -9.36 9.86 17.69
C LYS A 164 -9.02 11.20 17.06
N GLU A 165 -7.75 11.47 16.87
CA GLU A 165 -7.30 12.69 16.21
C GLU A 165 -7.67 12.69 14.73
N ALA A 166 -7.51 11.56 14.04
CA ALA A 166 -7.98 11.42 12.66
C ALA A 166 -9.48 11.68 12.51
N SER A 167 -10.28 11.33 13.53
CA SER A 167 -11.70 11.67 13.58
C SER A 167 -11.95 13.16 13.71
N SER A 168 -11.16 13.89 14.51
CA SER A 168 -11.30 15.35 14.63
C SER A 168 -11.01 16.11 13.32
N TRP A 169 -10.27 15.48 12.40
CA TRP A 169 -10.02 16.00 11.06
C TRP A 169 -11.04 15.52 10.01
N GLY A 170 -12.10 14.83 10.41
CA GLY A 170 -13.12 14.33 9.49
C GLY A 170 -12.69 13.12 8.63
N LYS A 171 -11.59 12.43 8.99
CA LYS A 171 -11.04 11.32 8.20
C LYS A 171 -11.67 9.96 8.55
N VAL A 172 -11.95 9.75 9.83
CA VAL A 172 -12.44 8.47 10.40
C VAL A 172 -13.66 8.72 11.30
N ASP A 173 -14.68 7.88 11.21
CA ASP A 173 -15.82 7.90 12.11
C ASP A 173 -15.41 7.42 13.52
N ILE A 174 -15.69 8.20 14.54
CA ILE A 174 -15.33 7.93 15.93
C ILE A 174 -16.05 6.73 16.53
N THR A 175 -17.20 6.35 15.97
CA THR A 175 -18.06 5.34 16.58
C THR A 175 -17.52 3.92 16.43
N LYS A 176 -16.62 3.67 15.48
CA LYS A 176 -16.12 2.33 15.13
C LYS A 176 -14.62 2.35 14.84
N GLU A 177 -13.86 2.94 15.73
CA GLU A 177 -12.41 2.98 15.68
C GLU A 177 -11.78 2.17 16.82
N GLN A 178 -10.69 1.49 16.57
CA GLN A 178 -9.97 0.69 17.55
C GLN A 178 -8.45 0.81 17.38
N MET A 179 -7.80 1.32 18.42
CA MET A 179 -6.34 1.22 18.57
C MET A 179 -5.98 -0.08 19.30
N VAL A 180 -5.06 -0.85 18.74
CA VAL A 180 -4.52 -2.08 19.32
C VAL A 180 -3.02 -1.87 19.54
N PHE A 181 -2.62 -1.59 20.78
CA PHE A 181 -1.23 -1.42 21.18
C PHE A 181 -0.59 -2.78 21.44
N ALA A 182 -0.17 -3.43 20.37
CA ALA A 182 0.43 -4.75 20.40
C ALA A 182 1.35 -4.96 19.19
N GLU A 183 2.22 -5.96 19.31
CA GLU A 183 3.07 -6.42 18.23
C GLU A 183 2.22 -7.20 17.20
N ALA A 184 2.38 -6.82 15.91
CA ALA A 184 1.48 -7.30 14.85
C ALA A 184 1.59 -8.82 14.59
N THR A 185 2.78 -9.41 14.69
CA THR A 185 2.95 -10.86 14.44
C THR A 185 2.25 -11.73 15.48
N SER A 186 2.02 -11.18 16.67
CA SER A 186 1.29 -11.86 17.75
C SER A 186 -0.24 -11.73 17.59
N VAL A 187 -0.72 -10.57 17.15
CA VAL A 187 -2.15 -10.22 17.17
C VAL A 187 -2.83 -10.44 15.81
N LEU A 188 -2.13 -10.11 14.72
CA LEU A 188 -2.70 -10.20 13.38
C LEU A 188 -3.20 -11.60 13.00
N PRO A 189 -2.47 -12.70 13.29
CA PRO A 189 -2.96 -14.05 13.00
C PRO A 189 -4.27 -14.38 13.73
N LEU A 190 -4.46 -13.89 14.96
CA LEU A 190 -5.68 -14.12 15.74
C LEU A 190 -6.87 -13.38 15.13
N ILE A 191 -6.70 -12.10 14.77
CA ILE A 191 -7.74 -11.29 14.13
C ILE A 191 -8.12 -11.86 12.78
N VAL A 192 -7.14 -12.24 11.96
CA VAL A 192 -7.39 -12.82 10.64
C VAL A 192 -8.06 -14.18 10.75
N SER A 193 -7.64 -15.01 11.71
CA SER A 193 -8.25 -16.32 11.97
C SER A 193 -9.73 -16.18 12.37
N ASP A 194 -10.03 -15.27 13.29
CA ASP A 194 -11.43 -14.99 13.69
C ASP A 194 -12.27 -14.54 12.49
N ALA A 195 -11.80 -13.54 11.75
CA ALA A 195 -12.48 -13.03 10.57
C ALA A 195 -12.69 -14.11 9.49
N TYR A 196 -11.71 -15.00 9.31
CA TYR A 196 -11.78 -16.10 8.36
C TYR A 196 -12.84 -17.13 8.79
N HIS A 197 -12.83 -17.56 10.04
CA HIS A 197 -13.74 -18.59 10.56
C HIS A 197 -15.17 -18.09 10.70
N ASN A 198 -15.40 -16.81 11.00
CA ASN A 198 -16.71 -16.18 10.97
C ASN A 198 -17.38 -16.24 9.58
N GLY A 199 -16.62 -16.39 8.52
CA GLY A 199 -17.13 -16.69 7.18
C GLY A 199 -17.91 -15.57 6.48
N ASN A 200 -18.03 -14.38 7.06
CA ASN A 200 -18.77 -13.25 6.48
C ASN A 200 -18.21 -12.79 5.12
N TRP A 201 -16.96 -13.10 4.83
CA TRP A 201 -16.31 -12.78 3.56
C TRP A 201 -16.78 -13.67 2.39
N LYS A 202 -17.32 -14.86 2.64
CA LYS A 202 -17.66 -15.86 1.63
C LYS A 202 -18.72 -15.38 0.64
N ASN A 203 -19.71 -14.64 1.13
CA ASN A 203 -20.83 -14.13 0.32
C ASN A 203 -20.61 -12.70 -0.18
N ARG A 204 -19.42 -12.13 0.04
CA ARG A 204 -19.10 -10.78 -0.38
C ARG A 204 -18.76 -10.75 -1.88
N PRO A 205 -19.34 -9.83 -2.66
CA PRO A 205 -18.95 -9.66 -4.05
C PRO A 205 -17.47 -9.29 -4.13
N ARG A 206 -16.75 -9.92 -5.05
CA ARG A 206 -15.34 -9.63 -5.30
C ARG A 206 -15.20 -8.20 -5.82
N ARG A 207 -14.25 -7.47 -5.28
CA ARG A 207 -13.90 -6.13 -5.72
C ARG A 207 -12.53 -6.16 -6.39
N GLU A 208 -12.50 -5.69 -7.63
CA GLU A 208 -11.28 -5.66 -8.46
C GLU A 208 -10.90 -4.20 -8.70
N PHE A 209 -10.41 -3.54 -7.66
CA PHE A 209 -10.14 -2.10 -7.71
C PHE A 209 -9.12 -1.68 -8.78
N SER A 210 -8.22 -2.57 -9.20
CA SER A 210 -7.30 -2.28 -10.32
C SER A 210 -8.02 -2.06 -11.65
N LYS A 211 -9.28 -2.46 -11.78
CA LYS A 211 -10.10 -2.24 -12.98
C LYS A 211 -10.78 -0.87 -13.03
N ILE A 212 -10.57 -0.05 -12.03
CA ILE A 212 -11.09 1.33 -11.99
C ILE A 212 -10.31 2.25 -12.93
N PHE A 213 -9.05 1.89 -13.19
CA PHE A 213 -8.05 2.68 -13.93
C PHE A 213 -7.79 2.15 -15.33
#